data_4962e395fb2f57a8dbf2e1d074dbe530
#
_entry.id   4962e395fb2f57a8dbf2e1d074dbe530
#
_cell.length_a   1.000
_cell.length_b   1.000
_cell.length_c   1.000
_cell.angle_alpha   90.00
_cell.angle_beta   90.00
_cell.angle_gamma   90.00
#
_symmetry.space_group_name_H-M   'P 1'
#
loop_
_entity.id
_entity.type
_entity.pdbx_description
1 polymer ?
#
loop_
_entity_poly.entity_id
_entity_poly.type
_entity_poly.pdbx_seq_one_letter_code
_entity_poly.pdbx_strand_id
1 'polypeptide(L)'
;MKKKDSHINRRTVLRTSVIGIFGLSLPNQILANYSFAGIGKISHKGNIPAHFPNIDPEIISEVVGKSHFDLERVKALVDVRPELAKSVWEWRFGDFESAIGAASHVGRRDIALYLIGKGARPTIFTFAMLGAFEVVKSMIEFAPGIQKVMGPHGISLLDHAYAGERMIDKMTDPEVTGLKQTIDYLETLGNASGEKYLDVSPDEQKKYLGDYKYGDGMKDGFTIQLNMRKLLSLGPIGDFGGALYKIGENKFTYNGAPSVKISFDIRNDIIYSLTITDPEVAIVAHKIS
;
A
#
# COMPACT_ATOMS: atom_id res chain seq x y z
N MET A 1 -30.21 -12.63 -56.93
CA MET A 1 -30.06 -11.75 -55.73
C MET A 1 -28.81 -12.19 -54.98
N LYS A 2 -27.71 -11.42 -55.08
CA LYS A 2 -26.47 -11.72 -54.33
C LYS A 2 -26.53 -11.00 -52.98
N LYS A 3 -26.46 -11.75 -51.89
CA LYS A 3 -26.27 -11.22 -50.53
C LYS A 3 -24.87 -10.60 -50.42
N LYS A 4 -24.80 -9.35 -50.04
CA LYS A 4 -23.58 -8.61 -49.78
C LYS A 4 -23.20 -8.85 -48.31
N ASP A 5 -22.20 -9.70 -48.05
CA ASP A 5 -21.63 -9.85 -46.72
C ASP A 5 -20.83 -8.60 -46.38
N SER A 6 -21.30 -7.83 -45.39
CA SER A 6 -20.58 -6.68 -44.86
C SER A 6 -19.56 -7.15 -43.83
N HIS A 7 -18.32 -7.33 -44.23
CA HIS A 7 -17.22 -7.50 -43.31
C HIS A 7 -16.98 -6.18 -42.52
N ILE A 8 -17.40 -6.15 -41.26
CA ILE A 8 -17.05 -5.06 -40.34
C ILE A 8 -15.58 -5.19 -39.99
N ASN A 9 -14.76 -4.23 -40.44
CA ASN A 9 -13.34 -4.22 -40.19
C ASN A 9 -13.08 -3.83 -38.71
N ARG A 10 -12.24 -4.60 -37.99
CA ARG A 10 -11.86 -4.38 -36.59
C ARG A 10 -11.40 -2.94 -36.31
N ARG A 11 -10.79 -2.26 -37.27
CA ARG A 11 -10.39 -0.84 -37.15
C ARG A 11 -11.58 0.13 -37.10
N THR A 12 -12.69 -0.21 -37.70
CA THR A 12 -13.92 0.62 -37.69
C THR A 12 -14.62 0.49 -36.33
N VAL A 13 -14.62 -0.71 -35.72
CA VAL A 13 -15.17 -0.93 -34.34
C VAL A 13 -14.41 -0.14 -33.31
N LEU A 14 -13.07 -0.11 -33.39
CA LEU A 14 -12.24 0.68 -32.45
C LEU A 14 -12.45 2.19 -32.57
N ARG A 15 -12.71 2.71 -33.79
CA ARG A 15 -12.98 4.14 -33.99
C ARG A 15 -14.37 4.57 -33.52
N THR A 16 -15.36 3.71 -33.58
CA THR A 16 -16.72 4.00 -33.07
C THR A 16 -16.82 3.86 -31.54
N SER A 17 -16.01 3.01 -30.92
CA SER A 17 -16.02 2.85 -29.47
C SER A 17 -15.42 4.06 -28.71
N VAL A 18 -14.53 4.82 -29.35
CA VAL A 18 -13.92 6.02 -28.75
C VAL A 18 -14.84 7.24 -28.79
N ILE A 19 -15.81 7.28 -29.72
CA ILE A 19 -16.74 8.42 -29.85
C ILE A 19 -17.96 8.27 -28.91
N GLY A 20 -18.25 7.06 -28.44
CA GLY A 20 -19.42 6.77 -27.57
C GLY A 20 -19.28 7.14 -26.08
N ILE A 21 -18.08 7.50 -25.61
CA ILE A 21 -17.84 7.76 -24.17
C ILE A 21 -17.94 9.26 -23.80
N PHE A 22 -18.02 10.16 -24.77
CA PHE A 22 -18.08 11.61 -24.52
C PHE A 22 -19.49 12.22 -24.52
N GLY A 23 -20.54 11.42 -24.43
CA GLY A 23 -21.94 11.86 -24.56
C GLY A 23 -22.76 11.91 -23.27
N LEU A 24 -22.19 11.84 -22.08
CA LEU A 24 -22.91 12.11 -20.83
C LEU A 24 -22.60 13.53 -20.37
N SER A 25 -23.37 14.49 -20.84
CA SER A 25 -23.45 15.85 -20.30
C SER A 25 -23.94 15.79 -18.87
N LEU A 26 -23.03 15.89 -17.89
CA LEU A 26 -23.37 16.20 -16.51
C LEU A 26 -23.93 17.62 -16.44
N PRO A 27 -25.02 17.86 -15.68
CA PRO A 27 -25.58 19.21 -15.57
C PRO A 27 -24.60 20.14 -14.86
N ASN A 28 -24.35 21.27 -15.48
CA ASN A 28 -23.40 22.34 -15.14
C ASN A 28 -23.77 23.13 -13.87
N GLN A 29 -24.38 22.53 -12.83
CA GLN A 29 -24.88 23.29 -11.67
C GLN A 29 -24.36 22.88 -10.30
N ILE A 30 -23.30 22.07 -10.18
CA ILE A 30 -22.76 21.69 -8.84
C ILE A 30 -21.39 22.31 -8.53
N LEU A 31 -20.81 23.11 -9.42
CA LEU A 31 -19.47 23.70 -9.19
C LEU A 31 -19.45 25.07 -8.48
N ALA A 32 -20.57 25.56 -7.96
CA ALA A 32 -20.63 26.97 -7.54
C ALA A 32 -20.38 27.27 -6.05
N ASN A 33 -20.25 26.28 -5.15
CA ASN A 33 -20.22 26.61 -3.71
C ASN A 33 -19.21 25.86 -2.83
N TYR A 34 -18.08 25.37 -3.36
CA TYR A 34 -16.99 24.95 -2.49
C TYR A 34 -15.97 26.09 -2.35
N SER A 35 -16.20 26.91 -1.33
CA SER A 35 -15.21 27.87 -0.86
C SER A 35 -13.99 27.10 -0.35
N PHE A 36 -12.89 27.18 -1.06
CA PHE A 36 -11.58 26.72 -0.63
C PHE A 36 -11.15 27.56 0.58
N ALA A 37 -11.58 27.18 1.78
CA ALA A 37 -11.03 27.72 3.00
C ALA A 37 -9.61 27.17 3.17
N GLY A 38 -8.62 27.90 2.68
CA GLY A 38 -7.20 27.57 2.89
C GLY A 38 -6.28 27.77 1.70
N ILE A 39 -6.79 27.83 0.45
CA ILE A 39 -5.93 28.20 -0.68
C ILE A 39 -6.19 29.68 -0.98
N GLY A 40 -5.32 30.54 -0.49
CA GLY A 40 -5.32 31.95 -0.83
C GLY A 40 -5.31 32.11 -2.35
N LYS A 41 -6.11 33.06 -2.88
CA LYS A 41 -6.05 33.46 -4.29
C LYS A 41 -4.60 33.83 -4.59
N ILE A 42 -3.87 32.97 -5.31
CA ILE A 42 -2.52 33.28 -5.77
C ILE A 42 -2.68 34.36 -6.84
N SER A 43 -2.35 35.59 -6.49
CA SER A 43 -2.27 36.65 -7.48
C SER A 43 -1.10 36.39 -8.42
N HIS A 44 -1.12 36.91 -9.65
CA HIS A 44 -0.06 36.75 -10.65
C HIS A 44 1.37 37.16 -10.20
N LYS A 45 1.57 37.57 -8.95
CA LYS A 45 2.83 37.89 -8.29
C LYS A 45 3.09 37.00 -7.04
N GLY A 46 2.25 35.98 -6.77
CA GLY A 46 2.45 35.05 -5.65
C GLY A 46 3.60 34.11 -5.87
N ASN A 47 4.27 33.71 -4.79
CA ASN A 47 5.28 32.67 -4.83
C ASN A 47 4.64 31.37 -5.34
N ILE A 48 5.14 30.89 -6.48
CA ILE A 48 4.79 29.56 -7.00
C ILE A 48 5.42 28.54 -6.05
N PRO A 49 4.65 27.57 -5.49
CA PRO A 49 5.22 26.53 -4.63
C PRO A 49 6.35 25.78 -5.34
N ALA A 50 7.40 25.44 -4.58
CA ALA A 50 8.59 24.77 -5.15
C ALA A 50 8.27 23.44 -5.86
N HIS A 51 7.22 22.76 -5.42
CA HIS A 51 6.79 21.49 -6.02
C HIS A 51 5.97 21.68 -7.32
N PHE A 52 5.44 22.88 -7.61
CA PHE A 52 4.61 23.09 -8.81
C PHE A 52 5.42 22.82 -10.10
N PRO A 53 4.86 22.10 -11.12
CA PRO A 53 3.45 21.72 -11.29
C PRO A 53 3.05 20.40 -10.62
N ASN A 54 3.93 19.75 -9.88
CA ASN A 54 3.62 18.51 -9.18
C ASN A 54 2.62 18.77 -8.04
N ILE A 55 1.96 17.70 -7.59
CA ILE A 55 1.18 17.73 -6.36
C ILE A 55 2.14 17.80 -5.18
N ASP A 56 1.76 18.52 -4.13
CA ASP A 56 2.53 18.57 -2.89
C ASP A 56 2.77 17.15 -2.34
N PRO A 57 4.02 16.74 -2.11
CA PRO A 57 4.32 15.43 -1.55
C PRO A 57 3.63 15.14 -0.21
N GLU A 58 3.42 16.17 0.63
CA GLU A 58 2.71 16.02 1.90
C GLU A 58 1.25 15.60 1.69
N ILE A 59 0.57 16.17 0.68
CA ILE A 59 -0.79 15.77 0.32
C ILE A 59 -0.84 14.34 -0.21
N ILE A 60 0.18 13.94 -0.99
CA ILE A 60 0.28 12.56 -1.49
C ILE A 60 0.46 11.58 -0.33
N SER A 61 1.40 11.85 0.57
CA SER A 61 1.62 11.00 1.74
C SER A 61 0.40 10.97 2.67
N GLU A 62 -0.28 12.11 2.83
CA GLU A 62 -1.49 12.19 3.63
C GLU A 62 -2.61 11.31 3.07
N VAL A 63 -2.92 11.39 1.77
CA VAL A 63 -4.00 10.57 1.21
C VAL A 63 -3.69 9.09 1.30
N VAL A 64 -2.44 8.66 1.07
CA VAL A 64 -2.04 7.26 1.24
C VAL A 64 -2.14 6.84 2.70
N GLY A 65 -1.59 7.63 3.63
CA GLY A 65 -1.65 7.35 5.06
C GLY A 65 -3.08 7.29 5.60
N LYS A 66 -3.94 8.25 5.23
CA LYS A 66 -5.34 8.27 5.64
C LYS A 66 -6.18 7.15 5.05
N SER A 67 -5.78 6.60 3.91
CA SER A 67 -6.46 5.45 3.30
C SER A 67 -6.42 4.17 4.14
N HIS A 68 -5.61 4.12 5.19
CA HIS A 68 -5.64 3.03 6.16
C HIS A 68 -6.87 3.06 7.08
N PHE A 69 -7.46 4.25 7.38
CA PHE A 69 -8.45 4.34 8.45
C PHE A 69 -9.47 5.48 8.35
N ASP A 70 -9.25 6.51 7.57
CA ASP A 70 -10.00 7.78 7.63
C ASP A 70 -10.69 8.10 6.30
N LEU A 71 -11.87 7.46 6.06
CA LEU A 71 -12.65 7.66 4.84
C LEU A 71 -13.04 9.12 4.60
N GLU A 72 -13.42 9.84 5.67
CA GLU A 72 -13.90 11.22 5.51
C GLU A 72 -12.76 12.17 5.09
N ARG A 73 -11.56 11.95 5.64
CA ARG A 73 -10.39 12.72 5.20
C ARG A 73 -9.97 12.37 3.77
N VAL A 74 -10.01 11.09 3.40
CA VAL A 74 -9.76 10.66 2.01
C VAL A 74 -10.75 11.31 1.06
N LYS A 75 -12.05 11.32 1.39
CA LYS A 75 -13.07 12.02 0.59
C LYS A 75 -12.75 13.51 0.47
N ALA A 76 -12.47 14.19 1.59
CA ALA A 76 -12.17 15.62 1.59
C ALA A 76 -11.00 15.99 0.67
N LEU A 77 -9.99 15.11 0.53
CA LEU A 77 -8.85 15.32 -0.36
C LEU A 77 -9.18 14.96 -1.82
N VAL A 78 -9.76 13.79 -2.03
CA VAL A 78 -10.00 13.23 -3.37
C VAL A 78 -11.17 13.89 -4.09
N ASP A 79 -12.20 14.38 -3.38
CA ASP A 79 -13.30 15.13 -4.03
C ASP A 79 -12.83 16.45 -4.59
N VAL A 80 -11.84 17.08 -3.95
CA VAL A 80 -11.20 18.30 -4.44
C VAL A 80 -10.25 18.01 -5.61
N ARG A 81 -9.49 16.92 -5.53
CA ARG A 81 -8.51 16.53 -6.54
C ARG A 81 -8.60 15.03 -6.82
N PRO A 82 -9.46 14.61 -7.78
CA PRO A 82 -9.71 13.19 -8.06
C PRO A 82 -8.46 12.38 -8.45
N GLU A 83 -7.42 13.04 -8.99
CA GLU A 83 -6.14 12.41 -9.33
C GLU A 83 -5.47 11.78 -8.11
N LEU A 84 -5.74 12.26 -6.90
CA LEU A 84 -5.22 11.70 -5.65
C LEU A 84 -5.67 10.26 -5.39
N ALA A 85 -6.78 9.81 -6.00
CA ALA A 85 -7.18 8.40 -5.94
C ALA A 85 -6.13 7.43 -6.51
N LYS A 86 -5.20 7.93 -7.34
CA LYS A 86 -4.10 7.18 -7.96
C LYS A 86 -2.76 7.39 -7.26
N SER A 87 -2.73 8.09 -6.13
CA SER A 87 -1.52 8.40 -5.39
C SER A 87 -0.77 7.15 -4.97
N VAL A 88 0.55 7.26 -5.01
CA VAL A 88 1.50 6.26 -4.51
C VAL A 88 2.52 7.01 -3.67
N TRP A 89 2.86 6.45 -2.51
CA TRP A 89 3.87 6.98 -1.60
C TRP A 89 4.96 5.94 -1.34
N GLU A 90 6.18 6.38 -1.21
CA GLU A 90 7.30 5.54 -0.79
C GLU A 90 7.54 5.78 0.71
N TRP A 91 7.29 4.74 1.52
CA TRP A 91 7.43 4.86 2.96
C TRP A 91 8.90 4.85 3.39
N ARG A 92 9.67 3.90 2.94
CA ARG A 92 11.14 3.80 3.11
C ARG A 92 11.66 2.60 2.35
N PHE A 93 12.90 2.66 1.88
CA PHE A 93 13.62 1.53 1.27
C PHE A 93 12.87 0.88 0.10
N GLY A 94 12.20 1.66 -0.72
CA GLY A 94 11.44 1.15 -1.86
C GLY A 94 10.09 0.51 -1.51
N ASP A 95 9.58 0.68 -0.30
CA ASP A 95 8.25 0.23 0.10
C ASP A 95 7.19 1.18 -0.44
N PHE A 96 6.83 0.96 -1.72
CA PHE A 96 5.84 1.76 -2.43
C PHE A 96 4.43 1.28 -2.14
N GLU A 97 3.57 2.19 -1.73
CA GLU A 97 2.18 1.92 -1.44
C GLU A 97 1.24 2.90 -2.14
N SER A 98 0.18 2.38 -2.78
CA SER A 98 -0.88 3.22 -3.31
C SER A 98 -1.98 3.46 -2.27
N ALA A 99 -2.74 4.55 -2.41
CA ALA A 99 -3.88 4.83 -1.54
C ALA A 99 -4.88 3.65 -1.47
N ILE A 100 -5.14 3.01 -2.63
CA ILE A 100 -6.00 1.81 -2.65
C ILE A 100 -5.30 0.58 -2.05
N GLY A 101 -3.97 0.48 -2.14
CA GLY A 101 -3.16 -0.55 -1.49
C GLY A 101 -3.26 -0.46 0.02
N ALA A 102 -3.14 0.75 0.58
CA ALA A 102 -3.31 1.05 1.98
C ALA A 102 -4.68 0.58 2.50
N ALA A 103 -5.77 0.94 1.80
CA ALA A 103 -7.10 0.46 2.14
C ALA A 103 -7.22 -1.08 2.05
N SER A 104 -6.52 -1.69 1.09
CA SER A 104 -6.62 -3.13 0.82
C SER A 104 -6.00 -3.96 1.93
N HIS A 105 -4.76 -3.67 2.35
CA HIS A 105 -4.09 -4.51 3.35
C HIS A 105 -4.65 -4.36 4.77
N VAL A 106 -5.35 -3.28 5.06
CA VAL A 106 -6.08 -3.11 6.32
C VAL A 106 -7.55 -3.48 6.25
N GLY A 107 -8.06 -3.94 5.10
CA GLY A 107 -9.44 -4.38 4.93
C GLY A 107 -10.47 -3.25 4.96
N ARG A 108 -10.11 -2.02 4.62
CA ARG A 108 -11.03 -0.88 4.49
C ARG A 108 -11.71 -0.91 3.13
N ARG A 109 -12.66 -1.85 3.02
CA ARG A 109 -13.48 -2.04 1.84
C ARG A 109 -14.19 -0.76 1.39
N ASP A 110 -14.70 0.02 2.33
CA ASP A 110 -15.38 1.30 2.10
C ASP A 110 -14.47 2.30 1.40
N ILE A 111 -13.23 2.46 1.86
CA ILE A 111 -12.23 3.35 1.25
C ILE A 111 -11.82 2.82 -0.12
N ALA A 112 -11.56 1.51 -0.25
CA ALA A 112 -11.15 0.91 -1.52
C ALA A 112 -12.22 1.10 -2.60
N LEU A 113 -13.50 0.86 -2.31
CA LEU A 113 -14.61 1.06 -3.25
C LEU A 113 -14.79 2.53 -3.62
N TYR A 114 -14.68 3.44 -2.66
CA TYR A 114 -14.69 4.88 -2.94
C TYR A 114 -13.57 5.28 -3.90
N LEU A 115 -12.34 4.84 -3.63
CA LEU A 115 -11.18 5.15 -4.48
C LEU A 115 -11.32 4.55 -5.89
N ILE A 116 -11.86 3.33 -6.03
CA ILE A 116 -12.19 2.74 -7.36
C ILE A 116 -13.17 3.63 -8.09
N GLY A 117 -14.23 4.11 -7.43
CA GLY A 117 -15.21 5.05 -8.00
C GLY A 117 -14.59 6.38 -8.45
N LYS A 118 -13.43 6.76 -7.90
CA LYS A 118 -12.65 7.96 -8.28
C LYS A 118 -11.52 7.66 -9.27
N GLY A 119 -11.42 6.43 -9.79
CA GLY A 119 -10.47 6.03 -10.82
C GLY A 119 -9.14 5.52 -10.29
N ALA A 120 -9.06 5.05 -9.05
CA ALA A 120 -7.92 4.27 -8.55
C ALA A 120 -7.72 3.00 -9.38
N ARG A 121 -6.49 2.48 -9.39
CA ARG A 121 -6.09 1.29 -10.14
C ARG A 121 -5.99 0.09 -9.19
N PRO A 122 -7.02 -0.75 -9.07
CA PRO A 122 -6.98 -1.92 -8.19
C PRO A 122 -5.95 -2.94 -8.70
N THR A 123 -5.34 -3.65 -7.77
CA THR A 123 -4.40 -4.74 -8.02
C THR A 123 -5.00 -6.06 -7.58
N ILE A 124 -4.30 -7.17 -7.82
CA ILE A 124 -4.71 -8.49 -7.34
C ILE A 124 -4.94 -8.49 -5.81
N PHE A 125 -4.18 -7.71 -5.06
CA PHE A 125 -4.33 -7.55 -3.61
C PHE A 125 -5.66 -6.91 -3.22
N THR A 126 -6.05 -5.86 -3.96
CA THR A 126 -7.35 -5.22 -3.78
C THR A 126 -8.50 -6.18 -4.09
N PHE A 127 -8.39 -6.93 -5.20
CA PHE A 127 -9.41 -7.90 -5.58
C PHE A 127 -9.52 -9.05 -4.58
N ALA A 128 -8.41 -9.51 -4.02
CA ALA A 128 -8.40 -10.53 -2.96
C ALA A 128 -9.13 -10.03 -1.71
N MET A 129 -8.81 -8.83 -1.22
CA MET A 129 -9.48 -8.20 -0.08
C MET A 129 -10.97 -7.97 -0.34
N LEU A 130 -11.36 -7.61 -1.55
CA LEU A 130 -12.77 -7.41 -1.92
C LEU A 130 -13.55 -8.72 -2.14
N GLY A 131 -12.88 -9.87 -2.17
CA GLY A 131 -13.50 -11.17 -2.43
C GLY A 131 -13.93 -11.36 -3.90
N ALA A 132 -13.22 -10.73 -4.83
CA ALA A 132 -13.47 -10.86 -6.26
C ALA A 132 -12.87 -12.17 -6.81
N PHE A 133 -13.42 -13.32 -6.39
CA PHE A 133 -12.87 -14.66 -6.62
C PHE A 133 -12.52 -14.92 -8.08
N GLU A 134 -13.46 -14.71 -9.00
CA GLU A 134 -13.25 -15.00 -10.43
C GLU A 134 -12.13 -14.14 -11.03
N VAL A 135 -11.97 -12.90 -10.56
CA VAL A 135 -10.89 -12.02 -11.01
C VAL A 135 -9.54 -12.53 -10.50
N VAL A 136 -9.44 -12.83 -9.20
CA VAL A 136 -8.20 -13.35 -8.58
C VAL A 136 -7.78 -14.66 -9.25
N LYS A 137 -8.72 -15.58 -9.41
CA LYS A 137 -8.47 -16.86 -10.08
C LYS A 137 -7.97 -16.66 -11.51
N SER A 138 -8.67 -15.85 -12.32
CA SER A 138 -8.29 -15.59 -13.70
C SER A 138 -6.92 -14.92 -13.82
N MET A 139 -6.56 -14.02 -12.90
CA MET A 139 -5.23 -13.39 -12.87
C MET A 139 -4.12 -14.41 -12.57
N ILE A 140 -4.36 -15.34 -11.64
CA ILE A 140 -3.40 -16.40 -11.30
C ILE A 140 -3.25 -17.41 -12.43
N GLU A 141 -4.35 -17.79 -13.08
CA GLU A 141 -4.34 -18.69 -14.24
C GLU A 141 -3.63 -18.05 -15.46
N PHE A 142 -3.82 -16.75 -15.67
CA PHE A 142 -3.15 -16.00 -16.74
C PHE A 142 -1.65 -15.81 -16.49
N ALA A 143 -1.25 -15.53 -15.24
CA ALA A 143 0.13 -15.28 -14.85
C ALA A 143 0.53 -16.17 -13.66
N PRO A 144 0.82 -17.47 -13.89
CA PRO A 144 1.17 -18.40 -12.83
C PRO A 144 2.39 -17.92 -12.03
N GLY A 145 2.23 -17.88 -10.71
CA GLY A 145 3.25 -17.35 -9.79
C GLY A 145 2.95 -15.97 -9.23
N ILE A 146 1.99 -15.21 -9.82
CA ILE A 146 1.61 -13.90 -9.30
C ILE A 146 1.08 -13.96 -7.86
N GLN A 147 0.55 -15.09 -7.42
CA GLN A 147 0.08 -15.29 -6.06
C GLN A 147 1.20 -15.29 -4.99
N LYS A 148 2.45 -15.40 -5.42
CA LYS A 148 3.63 -15.40 -4.52
C LYS A 148 4.19 -14.00 -4.28
N VAL A 149 3.80 -13.02 -5.11
CA VAL A 149 4.31 -11.64 -4.96
C VAL A 149 3.80 -11.03 -3.66
N MET A 150 4.62 -10.16 -3.09
CA MET A 150 4.28 -9.44 -1.88
C MET A 150 3.68 -8.07 -2.23
N GLY A 151 2.68 -7.68 -1.47
CA GLY A 151 2.11 -6.35 -1.50
C GLY A 151 2.92 -5.35 -0.66
N PRO A 152 2.39 -4.15 -0.46
CA PRO A 152 2.99 -3.16 0.43
C PRO A 152 3.32 -3.76 1.80
N HIS A 153 4.38 -3.29 2.42
CA HIS A 153 4.85 -3.73 3.74
C HIS A 153 5.20 -5.22 3.84
N GLY A 154 5.45 -5.87 2.70
CA GLY A 154 5.71 -7.31 2.66
C GLY A 154 4.50 -8.15 3.10
N ILE A 155 3.27 -7.68 2.84
CA ILE A 155 2.03 -8.39 3.19
C ILE A 155 1.61 -9.27 2.02
N SER A 156 1.34 -10.55 2.30
CA SER A 156 1.03 -11.55 1.29
C SER A 156 -0.36 -11.37 0.66
N LEU A 157 -0.58 -12.03 -0.49
CA LEU A 157 -1.88 -12.03 -1.14
C LEU A 157 -2.97 -12.67 -0.26
N LEU A 158 -2.62 -13.76 0.44
CA LEU A 158 -3.55 -14.42 1.37
C LEU A 158 -3.91 -13.52 2.56
N ASP A 159 -2.93 -12.78 3.12
CA ASP A 159 -3.20 -11.82 4.21
C ASP A 159 -4.14 -10.70 3.77
N HIS A 160 -4.07 -10.26 2.51
CA HIS A 160 -5.03 -9.30 1.97
C HIS A 160 -6.44 -9.88 1.87
N ALA A 161 -6.58 -11.16 1.48
CA ALA A 161 -7.88 -11.82 1.49
C ALA A 161 -8.46 -11.90 2.91
N TYR A 162 -7.68 -12.32 3.91
CA TYR A 162 -8.10 -12.29 5.32
C TYR A 162 -8.43 -10.90 5.83
N ALA A 163 -7.72 -9.86 5.38
CA ALA A 163 -8.06 -8.48 5.75
C ALA A 163 -9.49 -8.11 5.30
N GLY A 164 -10.00 -8.70 4.23
CA GLY A 164 -11.38 -8.51 3.77
C GLY A 164 -12.44 -8.88 4.79
N GLU A 165 -12.15 -9.79 5.73
CA GLU A 165 -13.08 -10.22 6.78
C GLU A 165 -13.37 -9.10 7.81
N ARG A 166 -12.53 -8.06 7.90
CA ARG A 166 -12.68 -6.97 8.88
C ARG A 166 -13.97 -6.17 8.73
N MET A 167 -14.57 -6.16 7.56
CA MET A 167 -15.84 -5.48 7.29
C MET A 167 -16.90 -6.44 6.75
N ILE A 168 -16.87 -7.70 7.18
CA ILE A 168 -17.80 -8.73 6.71
C ILE A 168 -19.26 -8.39 7.03
N ASP A 169 -19.51 -7.66 8.11
CA ASP A 169 -20.81 -7.15 8.53
C ASP A 169 -21.39 -6.08 7.58
N LYS A 170 -20.59 -5.55 6.69
CA LYS A 170 -20.96 -4.57 5.65
C LYS A 170 -21.08 -5.19 4.26
N MET A 171 -20.88 -6.50 4.16
CA MET A 171 -20.89 -7.21 2.88
C MET A 171 -22.28 -7.84 2.64
N THR A 172 -22.64 -7.96 1.38
CA THR A 172 -23.79 -8.77 0.95
C THR A 172 -23.42 -10.26 0.95
N ASP A 173 -24.40 -11.15 1.01
CA ASP A 173 -24.16 -12.61 0.97
C ASP A 173 -23.31 -13.07 -0.23
N PRO A 174 -23.52 -12.57 -1.47
CA PRO A 174 -22.63 -12.89 -2.58
C PRO A 174 -21.18 -12.44 -2.38
N GLU A 175 -20.95 -11.27 -1.75
CA GLU A 175 -19.63 -10.76 -1.47
C GLU A 175 -18.92 -11.58 -0.39
N VAL A 176 -19.63 -11.98 0.66
CA VAL A 176 -19.12 -12.90 1.70
C VAL A 176 -18.75 -14.25 1.09
N THR A 177 -19.61 -14.77 0.20
CA THR A 177 -19.35 -16.02 -0.52
C THR A 177 -18.09 -15.91 -1.38
N GLY A 178 -17.95 -14.83 -2.15
CA GLY A 178 -16.78 -14.58 -2.99
C GLY A 178 -15.49 -14.44 -2.17
N LEU A 179 -15.55 -13.76 -1.01
CA LEU A 179 -14.40 -13.63 -0.12
C LEU A 179 -13.96 -14.99 0.41
N LYS A 180 -14.90 -15.82 0.86
CA LYS A 180 -14.63 -17.17 1.35
C LYS A 180 -14.01 -18.05 0.26
N GLN A 181 -14.57 -18.02 -0.95
CA GLN A 181 -14.01 -18.74 -2.10
C GLN A 181 -12.60 -18.26 -2.43
N THR A 182 -12.33 -16.97 -2.30
CA THR A 182 -10.99 -16.40 -2.54
C THR A 182 -9.99 -16.93 -1.51
N ILE A 183 -10.34 -16.92 -0.22
CA ILE A 183 -9.50 -17.44 0.86
C ILE A 183 -9.24 -18.94 0.64
N ASP A 184 -10.28 -19.75 0.50
CA ASP A 184 -10.18 -21.21 0.31
C ASP A 184 -9.31 -21.57 -0.91
N TYR A 185 -9.43 -20.82 -2.00
CA TYR A 185 -8.62 -21.01 -3.21
C TYR A 185 -7.14 -20.69 -2.95
N LEU A 186 -6.85 -19.55 -2.33
CA LEU A 186 -5.47 -19.16 -2.04
C LEU A 186 -4.79 -20.09 -1.03
N GLU A 187 -5.52 -20.59 -0.03
CA GLU A 187 -5.04 -21.61 0.90
C GLU A 187 -4.73 -22.93 0.19
N THR A 188 -5.64 -23.36 -0.70
CA THR A 188 -5.48 -24.61 -1.47
C THR A 188 -4.25 -24.56 -2.38
N LEU A 189 -3.91 -23.40 -2.93
CA LEU A 189 -2.66 -23.22 -3.69
C LEU A 189 -1.40 -23.42 -2.83
N GLY A 190 -1.47 -23.18 -1.52
CA GLY A 190 -0.41 -23.42 -0.54
C GLY A 190 0.83 -22.53 -0.67
N ASN A 191 0.80 -21.53 -1.56
CA ASN A 191 1.94 -20.66 -1.85
C ASN A 191 1.55 -19.17 -2.04
N ALA A 192 0.38 -18.76 -1.54
CA ALA A 192 -0.11 -17.38 -1.56
C ALA A 192 0.17 -16.61 -0.26
N SER A 193 0.81 -17.26 0.72
CA SER A 193 1.20 -16.67 2.02
C SER A 193 2.54 -15.94 1.99
N GLY A 194 3.14 -15.79 0.79
CA GLY A 194 4.41 -15.11 0.63
C GLY A 194 5.63 -15.91 1.07
N GLU A 195 6.75 -15.22 1.30
CA GLU A 195 7.97 -15.82 1.80
C GLU A 195 7.82 -16.23 3.27
N LYS A 196 8.41 -17.38 3.61
CA LYS A 196 8.47 -17.85 4.99
C LYS A 196 9.69 -17.25 5.66
N TYR A 197 9.46 -16.42 6.64
CA TYR A 197 10.48 -15.86 7.53
C TYR A 197 10.60 -16.70 8.79
N LEU A 198 11.72 -16.60 9.48
CA LEU A 198 11.93 -17.26 10.75
C LEU A 198 11.11 -16.57 11.85
N ASP A 199 10.55 -17.36 12.76
CA ASP A 199 9.83 -16.83 13.91
C ASP A 199 10.78 -16.14 14.89
N VAL A 200 10.28 -15.11 15.54
CA VAL A 200 10.96 -14.39 16.63
C VAL A 200 10.06 -14.49 17.85
N SER A 201 10.51 -15.27 18.84
CA SER A 201 9.74 -15.44 20.08
C SER A 201 9.59 -14.11 20.85
N PRO A 202 8.54 -13.93 21.69
CA PRO A 202 8.39 -12.72 22.48
C PRO A 202 9.60 -12.40 23.36
N ASP A 203 10.31 -13.41 23.88
CA ASP A 203 11.50 -13.19 24.69
C ASP A 203 12.72 -12.80 23.83
N GLU A 204 12.83 -13.33 22.62
CA GLU A 204 13.82 -12.89 21.66
C GLU A 204 13.56 -11.45 21.21
N GLN A 205 12.28 -11.08 20.93
CA GLN A 205 11.91 -9.71 20.54
C GLN A 205 12.38 -8.67 21.55
N LYS A 206 12.21 -8.94 22.86
CA LYS A 206 12.62 -8.03 23.94
C LYS A 206 14.09 -7.62 23.86
N LYS A 207 14.96 -8.50 23.40
CA LYS A 207 16.41 -8.23 23.29
C LYS A 207 16.69 -7.08 22.31
N TYR A 208 15.93 -7.01 21.21
CA TYR A 208 16.12 -6.03 20.14
C TYR A 208 15.51 -4.66 20.43
N LEU A 209 14.51 -4.58 21.31
CA LEU A 209 13.79 -3.32 21.57
C LEU A 209 14.73 -2.24 22.12
N GLY A 210 14.45 -0.99 21.77
CA GLY A 210 15.15 0.20 22.26
C GLY A 210 15.61 1.12 21.15
N ASP A 211 16.35 2.15 21.55
CA ASP A 211 16.89 3.17 20.67
C ASP A 211 18.35 2.90 20.32
N TYR A 212 18.71 3.20 19.07
CA TYR A 212 20.04 2.99 18.49
C TYR A 212 20.46 4.28 17.80
N LYS A 213 21.62 4.84 18.19
CA LYS A 213 22.14 6.10 17.66
C LYS A 213 23.33 5.92 16.75
N TYR A 214 23.36 6.68 15.65
CA TYR A 214 24.49 6.77 14.71
C TYR A 214 25.13 8.17 14.69
N GLY A 215 24.59 9.15 15.43
CA GLY A 215 25.08 10.52 15.51
C GLY A 215 24.64 11.20 16.80
N ASP A 216 25.07 12.45 17.01
CA ASP A 216 24.86 13.22 18.23
C ASP A 216 23.50 13.95 18.27
N GLY A 217 22.85 14.16 17.12
CA GLY A 217 21.57 14.82 17.00
C GLY A 217 20.45 14.02 17.69
N MET A 218 19.43 14.69 18.20
CA MET A 218 18.31 14.04 18.91
C MET A 218 17.60 12.98 18.05
N LYS A 219 17.55 13.18 16.73
CA LYS A 219 16.91 12.27 15.78
C LYS A 219 17.88 11.41 14.97
N ASP A 220 19.19 11.46 15.28
CA ASP A 220 20.22 10.70 14.57
C ASP A 220 20.26 9.26 15.08
N GLY A 221 19.22 8.50 14.78
CA GLY A 221 19.09 7.13 15.23
C GLY A 221 17.80 6.46 14.78
N PHE A 222 17.64 5.24 15.27
CA PHE A 222 16.50 4.38 14.98
C PHE A 222 15.91 3.86 16.29
N THR A 223 14.60 3.63 16.29
CA THR A 223 13.89 2.91 17.35
C THR A 223 13.47 1.54 16.84
N ILE A 224 13.79 0.49 17.60
CA ILE A 224 13.20 -0.83 17.44
C ILE A 224 12.06 -0.97 18.44
N GLN A 225 10.85 -1.18 17.94
CA GLN A 225 9.63 -1.35 18.74
C GLN A 225 8.72 -2.42 18.14
N LEU A 226 7.65 -2.79 18.84
CA LEU A 226 6.63 -3.66 18.28
C LEU A 226 5.58 -2.83 17.54
N ASN A 227 5.24 -3.23 16.32
CA ASN A 227 4.13 -2.64 15.58
C ASN A 227 2.77 -3.27 16.00
N MET A 228 1.66 -2.80 15.39
CA MET A 228 0.32 -3.32 15.67
C MET A 228 0.15 -4.82 15.37
N ARG A 229 0.98 -5.39 14.49
CA ARG A 229 1.03 -6.84 14.18
C ARG A 229 1.90 -7.62 15.16
N LYS A 230 2.42 -6.98 16.22
CA LYS A 230 3.38 -7.55 17.20
C LYS A 230 4.68 -8.05 16.56
N LEU A 231 5.04 -7.50 15.40
CA LEU A 231 6.35 -7.70 14.79
C LEU A 231 7.32 -6.62 15.25
N LEU A 232 8.62 -6.97 15.32
CA LEU A 232 9.65 -5.95 15.43
C LEU A 232 9.53 -4.99 14.26
N SER A 233 9.70 -3.70 14.51
CA SER A 233 9.71 -2.66 13.49
C SER A 233 10.86 -1.69 13.73
N LEU A 234 11.41 -1.16 12.65
CA LEU A 234 12.50 -0.18 12.66
C LEU A 234 12.02 1.12 12.04
N GLY A 235 12.14 2.20 12.77
CA GLY A 235 11.87 3.56 12.27
C GLY A 235 12.87 4.57 12.81
N PRO A 236 12.91 5.80 12.28
CA PRO A 236 13.66 6.90 12.91
C PRO A 236 13.14 7.15 14.32
N ILE A 237 14.00 7.67 15.21
CA ILE A 237 13.61 8.02 16.58
C ILE A 237 12.43 8.99 16.56
N GLY A 238 11.33 8.58 17.23
CA GLY A 238 10.10 9.37 17.34
C GLY A 238 9.14 9.24 16.15
N ASP A 239 9.36 8.28 15.26
CA ASP A 239 8.50 8.04 14.10
C ASP A 239 8.15 6.55 13.95
N PHE A 240 7.16 6.26 13.10
CA PHE A 240 6.77 4.88 12.79
C PHE A 240 7.80 4.20 11.91
N GLY A 241 7.89 2.87 12.06
CA GLY A 241 8.81 2.04 11.30
C GLY A 241 8.12 0.91 10.55
N GLY A 242 8.83 0.35 9.57
CA GLY A 242 8.42 -0.87 8.87
C GLY A 242 8.80 -2.14 9.62
N ALA A 243 8.11 -3.23 9.31
CA ALA A 243 8.31 -4.52 9.95
C ALA A 243 9.69 -5.11 9.64
N LEU A 244 10.28 -5.78 10.61
CA LEU A 244 11.48 -6.57 10.46
C LEU A 244 11.13 -8.05 10.38
N TYR A 245 11.51 -8.68 9.27
CA TYR A 245 11.35 -10.11 9.06
C TYR A 245 12.69 -10.82 9.22
N LYS A 246 12.73 -11.82 10.09
CA LYS A 246 13.95 -12.57 10.41
C LYS A 246 14.36 -13.50 9.28
N ILE A 247 15.58 -13.33 8.78
CA ILE A 247 16.15 -14.12 7.67
C ILE A 247 17.34 -14.99 8.10
N GLY A 248 17.75 -14.91 9.36
CA GLY A 248 18.87 -15.66 9.93
C GLY A 248 19.11 -15.28 11.37
N GLU A 249 20.14 -15.85 11.99
CA GLU A 249 20.53 -15.49 13.34
C GLU A 249 20.92 -14.01 13.40
N ASN A 250 20.22 -13.23 14.23
CA ASN A 250 20.40 -11.78 14.41
C ASN A 250 20.35 -10.98 13.08
N LYS A 251 19.69 -11.53 12.03
CA LYS A 251 19.60 -10.91 10.71
C LYS A 251 18.14 -10.79 10.28
N PHE A 252 17.81 -9.61 9.77
CA PHE A 252 16.47 -9.25 9.34
C PHE A 252 16.49 -8.55 7.99
N THR A 253 15.32 -8.49 7.34
CA THR A 253 15.05 -7.61 6.21
C THR A 253 13.90 -6.67 6.57
N TYR A 254 13.84 -5.51 5.90
CA TYR A 254 12.85 -4.46 6.15
C TYR A 254 11.66 -4.62 5.23
N ASN A 255 10.44 -4.76 5.76
CA ASN A 255 9.20 -4.90 4.99
C ASN A 255 9.31 -5.88 3.79
N GLY A 256 10.17 -6.90 3.90
CA GLY A 256 10.42 -7.81 2.79
C GLY A 256 11.27 -7.23 1.65
N ALA A 257 11.89 -6.05 1.81
CA ALA A 257 12.82 -5.48 0.85
C ALA A 257 14.11 -6.33 0.78
N PRO A 258 14.37 -7.08 -0.31
CA PRO A 258 15.46 -8.07 -0.33
C PRO A 258 16.85 -7.41 -0.33
N SER A 259 16.95 -6.17 -0.74
CA SER A 259 18.19 -5.38 -0.78
C SER A 259 18.60 -4.85 0.59
N VAL A 260 17.66 -4.66 1.52
CA VAL A 260 17.91 -4.08 2.84
C VAL A 260 18.18 -5.18 3.86
N LYS A 261 19.35 -5.15 4.47
CA LYS A 261 19.76 -6.09 5.51
C LYS A 261 19.98 -5.35 6.82
N ILE A 262 19.38 -5.87 7.88
CA ILE A 262 19.59 -5.38 9.24
C ILE A 262 20.24 -6.51 10.03
N SER A 263 21.38 -6.24 10.65
CA SER A 263 22.08 -7.19 11.49
C SER A 263 22.39 -6.58 12.86
N PHE A 264 22.35 -7.41 13.90
CA PHE A 264 22.65 -6.99 15.27
C PHE A 264 23.96 -7.61 15.75
N ASP A 265 24.85 -6.77 16.30
CA ASP A 265 26.06 -7.22 17.01
C ASP A 265 25.68 -7.53 18.47
N ILE A 266 25.79 -8.80 18.83
CA ILE A 266 25.46 -9.32 20.15
C ILE A 266 26.71 -9.88 20.79
N ARG A 267 27.02 -9.45 22.02
CA ARG A 267 28.16 -9.93 22.82
C ARG A 267 27.67 -10.28 24.21
N ASN A 268 27.91 -11.49 24.66
CA ASN A 268 27.46 -11.97 25.98
C ASN A 268 25.97 -11.72 26.24
N ASP A 269 25.12 -12.06 25.22
CA ASP A 269 23.67 -11.83 25.21
C ASP A 269 23.21 -10.35 25.28
N ILE A 270 24.12 -9.38 25.16
CA ILE A 270 23.83 -7.95 25.12
C ILE A 270 23.96 -7.43 23.68
N ILE A 271 22.96 -6.73 23.19
CA ILE A 271 23.02 -6.06 21.89
C ILE A 271 23.78 -4.75 22.04
N TYR A 272 24.86 -4.59 21.27
CA TYR A 272 25.69 -3.40 21.21
C TYR A 272 25.28 -2.44 20.10
N SER A 273 24.98 -2.98 18.94
CA SER A 273 24.65 -2.15 17.78
C SER A 273 23.77 -2.90 16.81
N LEU A 274 23.11 -2.14 15.94
CA LEU A 274 22.54 -2.64 14.70
C LEU A 274 23.30 -2.04 13.51
N THR A 275 23.38 -2.79 12.43
CA THR A 275 23.87 -2.31 11.14
C THR A 275 22.77 -2.43 10.11
N ILE A 276 22.42 -1.33 9.46
CA ILE A 276 21.56 -1.32 8.28
C ILE A 276 22.47 -1.27 7.07
N THR A 277 22.31 -2.21 6.16
CA THR A 277 22.98 -2.22 4.86
C THR A 277 21.92 -2.13 3.76
N ASP A 278 22.05 -1.13 2.95
CA ASP A 278 21.27 -0.86 1.76
C ASP A 278 22.28 -0.74 0.59
N PRO A 279 21.90 -0.92 -0.68
CA PRO A 279 22.87 -0.91 -1.77
C PRO A 279 23.80 0.31 -1.84
N GLU A 280 23.32 1.46 -1.38
CA GLU A 280 24.05 2.72 -1.47
C GLU A 280 24.84 3.06 -0.21
N VAL A 281 24.41 2.56 0.97
CA VAL A 281 25.00 2.96 2.26
C VAL A 281 24.92 1.86 3.31
N ALA A 282 25.89 1.87 4.23
CA ALA A 282 25.83 1.07 5.45
C ALA A 282 25.94 2.01 6.66
N ILE A 283 24.99 1.87 7.60
CA ILE A 283 24.93 2.67 8.82
C ILE A 283 25.03 1.74 10.03
N VAL A 284 25.93 2.06 10.95
CA VAL A 284 26.04 1.41 12.25
C VAL A 284 25.44 2.34 13.29
N ALA A 285 24.47 1.84 14.07
CA ALA A 285 23.86 2.56 15.18
C ALA A 285 24.06 1.79 16.50
N HIS A 286 24.55 2.47 17.53
CA HIS A 286 24.81 1.87 18.83
C HIS A 286 23.60 1.93 19.73
N LYS A 287 23.32 0.84 20.44
CA LYS A 287 22.20 0.76 21.38
C LYS A 287 22.43 1.69 22.56
N ILE A 288 21.42 2.50 22.92
CA ILE A 288 21.49 3.45 24.02
C ILE A 288 20.42 3.19 25.10
N SER A 289 19.40 2.42 24.81
CA SER A 289 18.32 2.07 25.76
C SER A 289 17.72 0.70 25.45
#